data_95d98da41563f961bdc0e28f94c1de5e
#
_entry.id   95d98da41563f961bdc0e28f94c1de5e
#
_cell.length_a   1.000
_cell.length_b   1.000
_cell.length_c   1.000
_cell.angle_alpha   90.00
_cell.angle_beta   90.00
_cell.angle_gamma   90.00
#
_symmetry.space_group_name_H-M   'P 1'
#
loop_
_entity.id
_entity.type
_entity.pdbx_description
1 polymer ?
#
loop_
_entity_poly.entity_id
_entity_poly.type
_entity_poly.pdbx_seq_one_letter_code
_entity_poly.pdbx_strand_id
1 'polypeptide(L)'
;RSGNWMGWSPTHMMGRRIWGKRLGIIGMGSIGQAVARRAKGFGLLIHYHNRNRLPEVIEEAHNATYWEDLDQMLPKMDIISINCPSTPETFHLLSKERLSTLQPHAYIINTSRGKVIDEDALAGKLKDNKIAGAGLDVFEREPAVSKALLTAPNTVLLPHMGSATVEARIEMGEKVIVNIQTFLNGHKPPDRII
;
A
#
# COMPACT_ATOMS: atom_id res chain seq x y z
N ARG A 1 -8.92 5.26 26.83
CA ARG A 1 -8.13 5.66 28.03
C ARG A 1 -8.72 6.87 28.76
N SER A 2 -9.68 7.57 28.14
CA SER A 2 -10.41 8.69 28.79
C SER A 2 -11.41 8.25 29.85
N GLY A 3 -11.70 6.96 29.97
CA GLY A 3 -12.71 6.43 30.86
C GLY A 3 -14.17 6.65 30.42
N ASN A 4 -14.38 7.21 29.23
CA ASN A 4 -15.70 7.59 28.72
C ASN A 4 -16.46 6.44 28.03
N TRP A 5 -16.08 5.19 28.26
CA TRP A 5 -16.80 4.06 27.69
C TRP A 5 -18.12 3.83 28.46
N MET A 6 -19.23 3.98 27.72
CA MET A 6 -20.60 3.85 28.26
C MET A 6 -21.18 2.43 28.17
N GLY A 7 -20.33 1.43 27.87
CA GLY A 7 -20.76 0.04 27.72
C GLY A 7 -20.94 -0.36 26.24
N TRP A 8 -21.29 -1.63 26.03
CA TRP A 8 -21.55 -2.20 24.71
C TRP A 8 -22.94 -1.80 24.19
N SER A 9 -23.03 -1.50 22.88
CA SER A 9 -24.30 -1.39 22.17
C SER A 9 -24.17 -1.96 20.75
N PRO A 10 -25.26 -2.43 20.12
CA PRO A 10 -25.20 -3.08 18.78
C PRO A 10 -24.62 -2.21 17.67
N THR A 11 -24.69 -0.90 17.80
CA THR A 11 -24.25 0.08 16.78
C THR A 11 -22.97 0.81 17.15
N HIS A 12 -22.38 0.51 18.33
CA HIS A 12 -21.20 1.21 18.82
C HIS A 12 -19.94 0.73 18.08
N MET A 13 -19.16 1.67 17.52
CA MET A 13 -17.88 1.45 16.85
C MET A 13 -17.91 0.36 15.76
N MET A 14 -18.99 0.31 14.98
CA MET A 14 -19.09 -0.63 13.87
C MET A 14 -18.01 -0.37 12.82
N GLY A 15 -17.18 -1.38 12.55
CA GLY A 15 -16.24 -1.40 11.44
C GLY A 15 -16.80 -2.11 10.22
N ARG A 16 -15.97 -2.25 9.19
CA ARG A 16 -16.30 -3.01 7.99
C ARG A 16 -15.54 -4.34 7.97
N ARG A 17 -16.25 -5.42 7.63
CA ARG A 17 -15.65 -6.74 7.44
C ARG A 17 -14.76 -6.72 6.20
N ILE A 18 -13.54 -7.24 6.31
CA ILE A 18 -12.58 -7.36 5.20
C ILE A 18 -12.66 -8.72 4.48
N TRP A 19 -13.12 -9.78 5.16
CA TRP A 19 -13.29 -11.11 4.58
C TRP A 19 -14.19 -11.07 3.35
N GLY A 20 -13.76 -11.73 2.26
CA GLY A 20 -14.46 -11.75 0.97
C GLY A 20 -14.33 -10.46 0.15
N LYS A 21 -13.56 -9.47 0.62
CA LYS A 21 -13.30 -8.23 -0.11
C LYS A 21 -12.17 -8.38 -1.13
N ARG A 22 -12.22 -7.59 -2.19
CA ARG A 22 -11.22 -7.58 -3.27
C ARG A 22 -10.10 -6.62 -2.91
N LEU A 23 -8.88 -7.16 -2.82
CA LEU A 23 -7.65 -6.41 -2.63
C LEU A 23 -6.93 -6.27 -3.97
N GLY A 24 -6.85 -5.06 -4.49
CA GLY A 24 -6.05 -4.71 -5.66
C GLY A 24 -4.63 -4.30 -5.25
N ILE A 25 -3.63 -5.07 -5.64
CA ILE A 25 -2.22 -4.81 -5.37
C ILE A 25 -1.60 -4.15 -6.61
N ILE A 26 -1.17 -2.91 -6.49
CA ILE A 26 -0.41 -2.22 -7.53
C ILE A 26 1.08 -2.44 -7.27
N GLY A 27 1.72 -3.30 -8.06
CA GLY A 27 3.10 -3.72 -7.84
C GLY A 27 3.22 -4.97 -6.97
N MET A 28 3.03 -6.15 -7.55
CA MET A 28 3.16 -7.45 -6.89
C MET A 28 4.60 -7.99 -6.96
N GLY A 29 5.58 -7.16 -6.55
CA GLY A 29 6.97 -7.54 -6.28
C GLY A 29 7.10 -8.24 -4.93
N SER A 30 8.30 -8.27 -4.33
CA SER A 30 8.56 -8.97 -3.04
C SER A 30 7.60 -8.50 -1.93
N ILE A 31 7.37 -7.19 -1.80
CA ILE A 31 6.48 -6.63 -0.79
C ILE A 31 5.02 -6.94 -1.13
N GLY A 32 4.60 -6.74 -2.40
CA GLY A 32 3.23 -7.03 -2.83
C GLY A 32 2.86 -8.50 -2.62
N GLN A 33 3.76 -9.45 -2.92
CA GLN A 33 3.57 -10.88 -2.63
C GLN A 33 3.48 -11.16 -1.13
N ALA A 34 4.28 -10.48 -0.31
CA ALA A 34 4.20 -10.60 1.14
C ALA A 34 2.87 -10.08 1.70
N VAL A 35 2.32 -9.02 1.12
CA VAL A 35 0.98 -8.50 1.41
C VAL A 35 -0.07 -9.52 0.98
N ALA A 36 -0.02 -10.03 -0.26
CA ALA A 36 -0.95 -11.02 -0.80
C ALA A 36 -1.03 -12.27 0.09
N ARG A 37 0.13 -12.83 0.47
CA ARG A 37 0.19 -14.01 1.35
C ARG A 37 -0.52 -13.80 2.69
N ARG A 38 -0.35 -12.62 3.30
CA ARG A 38 -0.99 -12.29 4.58
C ARG A 38 -2.48 -11.99 4.40
N ALA A 39 -2.84 -11.29 3.35
CA ALA A 39 -4.22 -10.94 3.02
C ALA A 39 -5.10 -12.18 2.76
N LYS A 40 -4.54 -13.24 2.15
CA LYS A 40 -5.22 -14.55 2.03
C LYS A 40 -5.65 -15.10 3.39
N GLY A 41 -4.82 -14.96 4.42
CA GLY A 41 -5.14 -15.40 5.79
C GLY A 41 -6.36 -14.68 6.39
N PHE A 42 -6.67 -13.47 5.89
CA PHE A 42 -7.86 -12.71 6.25
C PHE A 42 -9.05 -12.96 5.30
N GLY A 43 -8.91 -13.88 4.33
CA GLY A 43 -9.95 -14.23 3.37
C GLY A 43 -10.21 -13.16 2.30
N LEU A 44 -9.23 -12.30 2.01
CA LEU A 44 -9.29 -11.35 0.91
C LEU A 44 -9.09 -12.05 -0.45
N LEU A 45 -9.78 -11.58 -1.48
CA LEU A 45 -9.59 -11.98 -2.86
C LEU A 45 -8.48 -11.13 -3.47
N ILE A 46 -7.42 -11.78 -3.95
CA ILE A 46 -6.22 -11.08 -4.42
C ILE A 46 -6.35 -10.78 -5.91
N HIS A 47 -6.25 -9.51 -6.25
CA HIS A 47 -6.12 -8.98 -7.60
C HIS A 47 -4.83 -8.18 -7.68
N TYR A 48 -4.19 -8.14 -8.84
CA TYR A 48 -2.99 -7.33 -8.98
C TYR A 48 -2.81 -6.76 -10.39
N HIS A 49 -2.08 -5.66 -10.44
CA HIS A 49 -1.59 -5.04 -11.66
C HIS A 49 -0.08 -4.84 -11.56
N ASN A 50 0.63 -5.31 -12.59
CA ASN A 50 2.04 -5.07 -12.82
C ASN A 50 2.24 -4.68 -14.28
N ARG A 51 3.32 -3.98 -14.57
CA ARG A 51 3.78 -3.73 -15.95
C ARG A 51 3.97 -5.03 -16.75
N ASN A 52 4.52 -6.06 -16.11
CA ASN A 52 4.65 -7.40 -16.65
C ASN A 52 3.90 -8.39 -15.76
N ARG A 53 3.14 -9.29 -16.37
CA ARG A 53 2.44 -10.36 -15.66
C ARG A 53 3.45 -11.27 -14.95
N LEU A 54 3.13 -11.70 -13.76
CA LEU A 54 3.94 -12.67 -13.01
C LEU A 54 3.80 -14.09 -13.59
N PRO A 55 4.80 -14.97 -13.34
CA PRO A 55 4.67 -16.38 -13.67
C PRO A 55 3.44 -17.01 -13.00
N GLU A 56 2.79 -17.94 -13.72
CA GLU A 56 1.57 -18.62 -13.27
C GLU A 56 1.72 -19.27 -11.89
N VAL A 57 2.88 -19.88 -11.61
CA VAL A 57 3.20 -20.48 -10.31
C VAL A 57 3.09 -19.48 -9.15
N ILE A 58 3.38 -18.20 -9.39
CA ILE A 58 3.24 -17.14 -8.37
C ILE A 58 1.77 -16.74 -8.22
N GLU A 59 1.03 -16.64 -9.33
CA GLU A 59 -0.42 -16.36 -9.31
C GLU A 59 -1.17 -17.46 -8.54
N GLU A 60 -0.89 -18.73 -8.84
CA GLU A 60 -1.48 -19.87 -8.14
C GLU A 60 -1.16 -19.88 -6.65
N ALA A 61 0.12 -19.67 -6.27
CA ALA A 61 0.55 -19.62 -4.86
C ALA A 61 -0.23 -18.60 -4.04
N HIS A 62 -0.60 -17.49 -4.68
CA HIS A 62 -1.36 -16.41 -4.05
C HIS A 62 -2.86 -16.44 -4.36
N ASN A 63 -3.32 -17.33 -5.25
CA ASN A 63 -4.67 -17.33 -5.82
C ASN A 63 -5.02 -15.93 -6.35
N ALA A 64 -4.10 -15.35 -7.13
CA ALA A 64 -4.14 -13.96 -7.56
C ALA A 64 -4.64 -13.82 -9.00
N THR A 65 -5.51 -12.86 -9.24
CA THR A 65 -6.01 -12.51 -10.58
C THR A 65 -5.21 -11.33 -11.13
N TYR A 66 -4.56 -11.53 -12.29
CA TYR A 66 -3.87 -10.47 -13.01
C TYR A 66 -4.84 -9.54 -13.74
N TRP A 67 -4.52 -8.25 -13.73
CA TRP A 67 -5.18 -7.23 -14.54
C TRP A 67 -4.13 -6.53 -15.39
N GLU A 68 -4.26 -6.66 -16.71
CA GLU A 68 -3.40 -5.96 -17.67
C GLU A 68 -3.65 -4.45 -17.63
N ASP A 69 -4.92 -4.06 -17.49
CA ASP A 69 -5.36 -2.68 -17.44
C ASP A 69 -5.74 -2.26 -16.01
N LEU A 70 -4.98 -1.29 -15.47
CA LEU A 70 -5.20 -0.70 -14.16
C LEU A 70 -6.56 0.01 -14.09
N ASP A 71 -6.97 0.66 -15.17
CA ASP A 71 -8.22 1.43 -15.21
C ASP A 71 -9.46 0.51 -15.17
N GLN A 72 -9.32 -0.73 -15.64
CA GLN A 72 -10.35 -1.75 -15.48
C GLN A 72 -10.35 -2.40 -14.09
N MET A 73 -9.19 -2.48 -13.43
CA MET A 73 -9.07 -3.04 -12.09
C MET A 73 -9.66 -2.12 -11.02
N LEU A 74 -9.24 -0.87 -11.02
CA LEU A 74 -9.52 0.09 -9.93
C LEU A 74 -11.00 0.20 -9.53
N PRO A 75 -11.96 0.33 -10.47
CA PRO A 75 -13.38 0.46 -10.10
C PRO A 75 -13.98 -0.76 -9.41
N LYS A 76 -13.30 -1.90 -9.45
CA LYS A 76 -13.78 -3.17 -8.91
C LYS A 76 -13.19 -3.52 -7.56
N MET A 77 -12.21 -2.77 -7.08
CA MET A 77 -11.51 -3.07 -5.82
C MET A 77 -12.20 -2.44 -4.62
N ASP A 78 -12.23 -3.18 -3.52
CA ASP A 78 -12.68 -2.69 -2.21
C ASP A 78 -11.51 -2.07 -1.44
N ILE A 79 -10.30 -2.59 -1.63
CA ILE A 79 -9.06 -2.11 -1.01
C ILE A 79 -7.98 -2.06 -2.08
N ILE A 80 -7.20 -0.99 -2.10
CA ILE A 80 -6.07 -0.81 -3.01
C ILE A 80 -4.80 -0.67 -2.18
N SER A 81 -3.81 -1.53 -2.44
CA SER A 81 -2.49 -1.48 -1.80
C SER A 81 -1.42 -1.14 -2.84
N ILE A 82 -0.67 -0.07 -2.59
CA ILE A 82 0.37 0.41 -3.48
C ILE A 82 1.72 -0.10 -2.98
N ASN A 83 2.41 -0.86 -3.84
CA ASN A 83 3.71 -1.48 -3.55
C ASN A 83 4.71 -1.31 -4.72
N CYS A 84 4.38 -0.49 -5.72
CA CYS A 84 5.26 -0.19 -6.83
C CYS A 84 6.28 0.90 -6.45
N PRO A 85 7.46 0.95 -7.10
CA PRO A 85 8.43 2.02 -6.92
C PRO A 85 7.90 3.34 -7.50
N SER A 86 8.48 4.46 -7.06
CA SER A 86 8.26 5.76 -7.69
C SER A 86 9.25 5.94 -8.84
N THR A 87 8.73 6.00 -10.06
CA THR A 87 9.45 6.27 -11.31
C THR A 87 8.70 7.36 -12.08
N PRO A 88 9.25 7.91 -13.17
CA PRO A 88 8.49 8.84 -14.02
C PRO A 88 7.14 8.27 -14.48
N GLU A 89 7.07 6.96 -14.78
CA GLU A 89 5.86 6.28 -15.26
C GLU A 89 4.82 6.03 -14.15
N THR A 90 5.27 5.99 -12.90
CA THR A 90 4.39 5.79 -11.73
C THR A 90 4.11 7.08 -10.96
N PHE A 91 4.66 8.21 -11.44
CA PHE A 91 4.33 9.51 -10.88
C PHE A 91 2.84 9.80 -11.07
N HIS A 92 2.13 10.08 -9.98
CA HIS A 92 0.68 10.25 -9.93
C HIS A 92 -0.06 9.12 -10.69
N LEU A 93 0.44 7.87 -10.56
CA LEU A 93 -0.22 6.70 -11.14
C LEU A 93 -1.69 6.62 -10.71
N LEU A 94 -1.98 6.94 -9.44
CA LEU A 94 -3.33 7.23 -8.97
C LEU A 94 -3.60 8.73 -9.11
N SER A 95 -3.83 9.17 -10.34
CA SER A 95 -4.19 10.54 -10.68
C SER A 95 -5.61 10.88 -10.20
N LYS A 96 -5.98 12.16 -10.32
CA LYS A 96 -7.34 12.65 -10.02
C LYS A 96 -8.41 11.87 -10.81
N GLU A 97 -8.16 11.56 -12.07
CA GLU A 97 -9.05 10.79 -12.95
C GLU A 97 -9.24 9.37 -12.41
N ARG A 98 -8.14 8.65 -12.15
CA ARG A 98 -8.17 7.28 -11.58
C ARG A 98 -8.81 7.24 -10.21
N LEU A 99 -8.49 8.18 -9.34
CA LEU A 99 -9.15 8.31 -8.03
C LEU A 99 -10.66 8.53 -8.18
N SER A 100 -11.12 9.13 -9.29
CA SER A 100 -12.55 9.36 -9.52
C SER A 100 -13.33 8.11 -9.93
N THR A 101 -12.65 7.06 -10.38
CA THR A 101 -13.28 5.79 -10.74
C THR A 101 -13.52 4.86 -9.55
N LEU A 102 -12.91 5.16 -8.40
CA LEU A 102 -13.00 4.34 -7.21
C LEU A 102 -14.41 4.36 -6.60
N GLN A 103 -14.80 3.22 -6.03
CA GLN A 103 -16.08 3.11 -5.34
C GLN A 103 -16.06 3.89 -4.01
N PRO A 104 -17.19 4.46 -3.58
CA PRO A 104 -17.26 5.20 -2.32
C PRO A 104 -16.89 4.40 -1.07
N HIS A 105 -16.92 3.07 -1.15
CA HIS A 105 -16.53 2.17 -0.07
C HIS A 105 -15.07 1.73 -0.13
N ALA A 106 -14.31 2.16 -1.13
CA ALA A 106 -12.93 1.76 -1.33
C ALA A 106 -11.98 2.41 -0.32
N TYR A 107 -10.93 1.68 0.06
CA TYR A 107 -9.82 2.14 0.88
C TYR A 107 -8.53 2.15 0.08
N ILE A 108 -7.68 3.13 0.30
CA ILE A 108 -6.33 3.21 -0.30
C ILE A 108 -5.29 3.06 0.79
N ILE A 109 -4.32 2.17 0.57
CA ILE A 109 -3.16 1.97 1.45
C ILE A 109 -1.89 2.24 0.65
N ASN A 110 -1.09 3.20 1.10
CA ASN A 110 0.20 3.51 0.48
C ASN A 110 1.34 3.42 1.50
N THR A 111 2.15 2.40 1.33
CA THR A 111 3.38 2.17 2.09
C THR A 111 4.61 2.11 1.17
N SER A 112 4.47 2.63 -0.07
CA SER A 112 5.55 2.64 -1.06
C SER A 112 6.22 4.01 -1.16
N ARG A 113 5.68 4.92 -1.97
CA ARG A 113 6.17 6.30 -2.12
C ARG A 113 4.98 7.25 -2.33
N GLY A 114 5.01 8.42 -1.69
CA GLY A 114 3.91 9.40 -1.75
C GLY A 114 3.59 9.85 -3.16
N LYS A 115 4.60 10.12 -3.98
CA LYS A 115 4.47 10.61 -5.38
C LYS A 115 3.72 9.66 -6.34
N VAL A 116 3.37 8.46 -5.92
CA VAL A 116 2.55 7.52 -6.73
C VAL A 116 1.07 7.93 -6.73
N ILE A 117 0.65 8.72 -5.75
CA ILE A 117 -0.71 9.25 -5.66
C ILE A 117 -0.69 10.77 -5.85
N ASP A 118 -1.67 11.32 -6.55
CA ASP A 118 -2.01 12.73 -6.49
C ASP A 118 -2.63 13.03 -5.11
N GLU A 119 -1.78 13.52 -4.20
CA GLU A 119 -2.11 13.70 -2.77
C GLU A 119 -3.23 14.73 -2.57
N ASP A 120 -3.25 15.80 -3.37
CA ASP A 120 -4.27 16.83 -3.27
C ASP A 120 -5.64 16.30 -3.77
N ALA A 121 -5.64 15.52 -4.84
CA ALA A 121 -6.84 14.87 -5.34
C ALA A 121 -7.38 13.83 -4.35
N LEU A 122 -6.50 13.05 -3.71
CA LEU A 122 -6.87 12.10 -2.66
C LEU A 122 -7.52 12.82 -1.48
N ALA A 123 -6.90 13.89 -0.98
CA ALA A 123 -7.43 14.67 0.13
C ALA A 123 -8.83 15.25 -0.18
N GLY A 124 -9.03 15.73 -1.41
CA GLY A 124 -10.34 16.17 -1.88
C GLY A 124 -11.39 15.06 -1.86
N LYS A 125 -11.05 13.85 -2.33
CA LYS A 125 -11.95 12.69 -2.32
C LYS A 125 -12.34 12.25 -0.90
N LEU A 126 -11.39 12.28 0.02
CA LEU A 126 -11.63 11.98 1.44
C LEU A 126 -12.55 13.01 2.08
N LYS A 127 -12.27 14.31 1.87
CA LYS A 127 -13.08 15.40 2.38
C LYS A 127 -14.53 15.32 1.91
N ASP A 128 -14.73 14.97 0.64
CA ASP A 128 -16.05 14.86 0.03
C ASP A 128 -16.73 13.50 0.30
N ASN A 129 -16.12 12.62 1.13
CA ASN A 129 -16.59 11.25 1.40
C ASN A 129 -16.81 10.42 0.13
N LYS A 130 -16.01 10.66 -0.92
CA LYS A 130 -16.08 9.93 -2.20
C LYS A 130 -15.32 8.61 -2.17
N ILE A 131 -14.49 8.38 -1.15
CA ILE A 131 -13.86 7.10 -0.78
C ILE A 131 -13.99 6.91 0.73
N ALA A 132 -13.91 5.66 1.19
CA ALA A 132 -14.15 5.32 2.59
C ALA A 132 -13.01 5.73 3.52
N GLY A 133 -11.76 5.73 3.05
CA GLY A 133 -10.62 6.15 3.86
C GLY A 133 -9.28 5.86 3.19
N ALA A 134 -8.20 6.31 3.83
CA ALA A 134 -6.84 6.07 3.40
C ALA A 134 -5.89 5.79 4.58
N GLY A 135 -4.95 4.85 4.38
CA GLY A 135 -3.80 4.60 5.26
C GLY A 135 -2.51 4.94 4.52
N LEU A 136 -1.78 5.96 5.00
CA LEU A 136 -0.60 6.48 4.34
C LEU A 136 0.59 6.45 5.31
N ASP A 137 1.67 5.77 4.92
CA ASP A 137 2.96 5.81 5.61
C ASP A 137 3.97 6.72 4.90
N VAL A 138 3.60 7.21 3.72
CA VAL A 138 4.46 8.01 2.84
C VAL A 138 3.69 9.17 2.23
N PHE A 139 4.41 10.28 1.96
CA PHE A 139 3.81 11.53 1.47
C PHE A 139 4.62 12.09 0.29
N GLU A 140 3.98 12.93 -0.50
CA GLU A 140 4.58 13.47 -1.73
C GLU A 140 5.79 14.38 -1.45
N ARG A 141 5.77 15.10 -0.33
CA ARG A 141 6.77 16.14 0.04
C ARG A 141 7.38 15.92 1.41
N GLU A 142 7.69 14.67 1.76
CA GLU A 142 8.28 14.34 3.06
C GLU A 142 9.47 15.28 3.41
N PRO A 143 9.60 15.71 4.67
CA PRO A 143 8.79 15.34 5.84
C PRO A 143 7.49 16.14 5.98
N ALA A 144 7.17 17.05 5.07
CA ALA A 144 5.94 17.84 5.11
C ALA A 144 4.74 17.00 4.65
N VAL A 145 3.66 17.06 5.42
CA VAL A 145 2.36 16.50 5.07
C VAL A 145 1.41 17.64 4.73
N SER A 146 0.63 17.53 3.66
CA SER A 146 -0.29 18.59 3.28
C SER A 146 -1.36 18.83 4.35
N LYS A 147 -1.73 20.10 4.57
CA LYS A 147 -2.80 20.46 5.52
C LYS A 147 -4.14 19.81 5.15
N ALA A 148 -4.37 19.61 3.86
CA ALA A 148 -5.58 18.96 3.36
C ALA A 148 -5.68 17.51 3.85
N LEU A 149 -4.58 16.74 3.83
CA LEU A 149 -4.54 15.38 4.38
C LEU A 149 -4.62 15.37 5.90
N LEU A 150 -3.91 16.27 6.59
CA LEU A 150 -3.93 16.33 8.06
C LEU A 150 -5.34 16.58 8.62
N THR A 151 -6.22 17.20 7.84
CA THR A 151 -7.60 17.50 8.23
C THR A 151 -8.63 16.61 7.54
N ALA A 152 -8.20 15.72 6.65
CA ALA A 152 -9.09 14.81 5.95
C ALA A 152 -9.69 13.77 6.91
N PRO A 153 -10.98 13.45 6.79
CA PRO A 153 -11.60 12.42 7.61
C PRO A 153 -11.13 11.02 7.19
N ASN A 154 -11.28 10.05 8.09
CA ASN A 154 -11.03 8.63 7.81
C ASN A 154 -9.62 8.32 7.29
N THR A 155 -8.61 9.01 7.84
CA THR A 155 -7.21 8.79 7.50
C THR A 155 -6.42 8.18 8.66
N VAL A 156 -5.49 7.30 8.33
CA VAL A 156 -4.40 6.88 9.20
C VAL A 156 -3.11 7.35 8.56
N LEU A 157 -2.39 8.26 9.23
CA LEU A 157 -1.15 8.85 8.73
C LEU A 157 -0.01 8.41 9.64
N LEU A 158 1.02 7.80 9.07
CA LEU A 158 2.19 7.28 9.77
C LEU A 158 3.46 7.97 9.24
N PRO A 159 4.51 8.13 10.06
CA PRO A 159 5.70 8.91 9.71
C PRO A 159 6.79 8.07 9.02
N HIS A 160 6.47 7.41 7.90
CA HIS A 160 7.38 6.59 7.09
C HIS A 160 8.10 5.52 7.94
N MET A 161 7.32 4.70 8.62
CA MET A 161 7.79 3.73 9.60
C MET A 161 7.65 2.26 9.19
N GLY A 162 7.43 1.97 7.91
CA GLY A 162 7.21 0.60 7.41
C GLY A 162 8.34 -0.39 7.75
N SER A 163 9.58 0.09 7.95
CA SER A 163 10.72 -0.73 8.40
C SER A 163 11.20 -0.38 9.83
N ALA A 164 10.40 0.30 10.63
CA ALA A 164 10.82 0.81 11.95
C ALA A 164 10.61 -0.23 13.06
N THR A 165 11.19 -1.40 12.92
CA THR A 165 11.38 -2.36 14.00
C THR A 165 12.87 -2.51 14.32
N VAL A 166 13.20 -2.90 15.54
CA VAL A 166 14.60 -3.11 15.96
C VAL A 166 15.27 -4.15 15.05
N GLU A 167 14.58 -5.26 14.80
CA GLU A 167 15.05 -6.36 13.98
C GLU A 167 15.32 -5.92 12.54
N ALA A 168 14.36 -5.24 11.90
CA ALA A 168 14.52 -4.78 10.52
C ALA A 168 15.68 -3.79 10.39
N ARG A 169 15.89 -2.91 11.38
CA ARG A 169 17.03 -1.95 11.36
C ARG A 169 18.38 -2.65 11.53
N ILE A 170 18.45 -3.66 12.40
CA ILE A 170 19.65 -4.49 12.56
C ILE A 170 19.93 -5.25 11.26
N GLU A 171 18.95 -5.96 10.71
CA GLU A 171 19.10 -6.74 9.47
C GLU A 171 19.54 -5.87 8.28
N MET A 172 19.01 -4.64 8.17
CA MET A 172 19.45 -3.67 7.16
C MET A 172 20.93 -3.31 7.31
N GLY A 173 21.40 -3.09 8.55
CA GLY A 173 22.80 -2.80 8.86
C GLY A 173 23.71 -3.99 8.55
N GLU A 174 23.31 -5.19 8.94
CA GLU A 174 24.05 -6.43 8.67
C GLU A 174 24.20 -6.67 7.16
N LYS A 175 23.14 -6.48 6.37
CA LYS A 175 23.20 -6.56 4.91
C LYS A 175 24.23 -5.61 4.31
N VAL A 176 24.27 -4.37 4.77
CA VAL A 176 25.26 -3.38 4.33
C VAL A 176 26.69 -3.89 4.61
N ILE A 177 26.95 -4.38 5.83
CA ILE A 177 28.26 -4.91 6.23
C ILE A 177 28.66 -6.09 5.37
N VAL A 178 27.77 -7.07 5.17
CA VAL A 178 28.00 -8.25 4.34
C VAL A 178 28.35 -7.87 2.89
N ASN A 179 27.60 -6.93 2.30
CA ASN A 179 27.87 -6.48 0.94
C ASN A 179 29.25 -5.79 0.81
N ILE A 180 29.60 -4.92 1.77
CA ILE A 180 30.91 -4.24 1.79
C ILE A 180 32.04 -5.25 1.97
N GLN A 181 31.95 -6.16 2.93
CA GLN A 181 32.98 -7.19 3.16
C GLN A 181 33.16 -8.09 1.95
N THR A 182 32.07 -8.51 1.33
CA THR A 182 32.12 -9.35 0.12
C THR A 182 32.82 -8.62 -1.03
N PHE A 183 32.52 -7.33 -1.22
CA PHE A 183 33.19 -6.51 -2.24
C PHE A 183 34.68 -6.32 -1.94
N LEU A 184 35.06 -6.01 -0.71
CA LEU A 184 36.46 -5.84 -0.31
C LEU A 184 37.29 -7.13 -0.45
N ASN A 185 36.65 -8.28 -0.29
CA ASN A 185 37.27 -9.58 -0.51
C ASN A 185 37.36 -10.00 -1.99
N GLY A 186 37.05 -9.10 -2.92
CA GLY A 186 37.10 -9.34 -4.36
C GLY A 186 35.96 -10.19 -4.92
N HIS A 187 34.88 -10.36 -4.13
CA HIS A 187 33.71 -11.13 -4.55
C HIS A 187 32.55 -10.20 -4.94
N LYS A 188 31.60 -10.75 -5.69
CA LYS A 188 30.39 -10.03 -6.09
C LYS A 188 29.42 -9.91 -4.91
N PRO A 189 29.01 -8.69 -4.52
CA PRO A 189 28.05 -8.50 -3.43
C PRO A 189 26.72 -9.26 -3.68
N PRO A 190 26.14 -9.92 -2.66
CA PRO A 190 24.93 -10.74 -2.83
C PRO A 190 23.66 -9.92 -3.16
N ASP A 191 23.55 -8.71 -2.64
CA ASP A 191 22.35 -7.86 -2.83
C ASP A 191 22.56 -6.78 -3.93
N ARG A 192 23.37 -7.07 -4.93
CA ARG A 192 23.65 -6.15 -6.04
C ARG A 192 22.40 -5.94 -6.92
N ILE A 193 22.11 -4.68 -7.29
CA ILE A 193 20.90 -4.27 -8.01
C ILE A 193 21.14 -4.21 -9.53
N ILE A 194 22.39 -4.29 -10.00
CA ILE A 194 22.81 -4.22 -11.42
C ILE A 194 23.40 -5.54 -11.89
#